data_3495c11e9aabbb5a31b8b33cee89c9d7
#
_entry.id   3495c11e9aabbb5a31b8b33cee89c9d7
#
_cell.length_a   1.000
_cell.length_b   1.000
_cell.length_c   1.000
_cell.angle_alpha   90.00
_cell.angle_beta   90.00
_cell.angle_gamma   90.00
#
_symmetry.space_group_name_H-M   'P 1'
#
loop_
_entity.id
_entity.type
_entity.pdbx_description
1 polymer ?
#
loop_
_entity_poly.entity_id
_entity_poly.type
_entity_poly.pdbx_seq_one_letter_code
_entity_poly.pdbx_strand_id
1 'polypeptide(L)'
;EDKVAICRRPPRGLLASMWQLPNLVGKLEVQSALAAAADFGVQPISIERAVDRVHIFTHIEWQMTCYYLRCALPTPDFVWATRAELSDRYALPTAFRQFVE
;
A
#
# COMPACT_ATOMS: atom_id res chain seq x y z
N GLU A 1 -1.64 13.54 13.28
CA GLU A 1 -1.84 13.58 11.82
C GLU A 1 -1.66 12.19 11.23
N ASP A 2 -2.58 11.79 10.37
CA ASP A 2 -2.55 10.46 9.78
C ASP A 2 -1.43 10.35 8.74
N LYS A 3 -0.71 9.24 8.80
CA LYS A 3 0.36 8.94 7.86
C LYS A 3 0.12 7.56 7.25
N VAL A 4 0.59 7.40 6.03
CA VAL A 4 0.44 6.17 5.25
C VAL A 4 1.80 5.55 5.03
N ALA A 5 1.89 4.23 5.23
CA ALA A 5 3.12 3.49 4.98
C ALA A 5 3.35 3.33 3.48
N ILE A 6 4.54 3.71 3.01
CA ILE A 6 4.95 3.51 1.63
C ILE A 6 6.35 2.92 1.59
N CYS A 7 6.68 2.30 0.46
CA CYS A 7 8.02 1.75 0.22
C CYS A 7 8.32 1.80 -1.27
N ARG A 8 9.57 1.50 -1.64
CA ARG A 8 9.95 1.49 -3.05
C ARG A 8 9.80 0.10 -3.65
N ARG A 9 9.36 0.07 -4.90
CA ARG A 9 9.34 -1.17 -5.67
C ARG A 9 10.74 -1.56 -6.07
N PRO A 10 10.96 -2.85 -6.40
CA PRO A 10 12.26 -3.31 -6.91
C PRO A 10 12.72 -2.50 -8.13
N PRO A 11 14.03 -2.45 -8.40
CA PRO A 11 14.55 -1.65 -9.52
C PRO A 11 14.32 -2.27 -10.90
N ARG A 12 13.54 -3.36 -10.97
CA ARG A 12 13.22 -4.06 -12.21
C ARG A 12 11.73 -4.35 -12.28
N GLY A 13 11.23 -4.50 -13.51
CA GLY A 13 9.84 -4.85 -13.74
C GLY A 13 8.93 -3.64 -13.83
N LEU A 14 7.64 -3.91 -13.71
CA LEU A 14 6.61 -2.90 -13.85
C LEU A 14 6.72 -1.86 -12.74
N LEU A 15 6.67 -0.58 -13.10
CA LEU A 15 6.78 0.55 -12.17
C LEU A 15 8.08 0.49 -11.33
N ALA A 16 9.18 0.07 -11.95
CA ALA A 16 10.46 -0.12 -11.26
C ALA A 16 10.89 1.11 -10.47
N SER A 17 11.36 0.90 -9.26
CA SER A 17 11.87 1.93 -8.34
C SER A 17 10.88 3.02 -7.95
N MET A 18 9.62 2.90 -8.33
CA MET A 18 8.58 3.86 -7.93
C MET A 18 8.06 3.54 -6.53
N TRP A 19 7.44 4.53 -5.91
CA TRP A 19 6.82 4.35 -4.60
C TRP A 19 5.55 3.50 -4.71
N GLN A 20 5.26 2.74 -3.66
CA GLN A 20 4.06 1.91 -3.62
C GLN A 20 3.53 1.79 -2.20
N LEU A 21 2.28 1.39 -2.09
CA LEU A 21 1.72 0.91 -0.83
C LEU A 21 2.22 -0.53 -0.60
N PRO A 22 2.47 -0.94 0.65
CA PRO A 22 2.86 -2.33 0.92
C PRO A 22 1.85 -3.31 0.35
N ASN A 23 2.31 -4.34 -0.36
CA ASN A 23 1.41 -5.26 -1.02
C ASN A 23 2.05 -6.64 -1.20
N LEU A 24 1.19 -7.60 -1.49
CA LEU A 24 1.58 -8.97 -1.81
C LEU A 24 0.78 -9.42 -3.04
N VAL A 25 1.36 -10.34 -3.79
CA VAL A 25 0.68 -10.98 -4.92
C VAL A 25 -0.32 -12.00 -4.39
N GLY A 26 -1.49 -12.07 -5.03
CA GLY A 26 -2.55 -12.99 -4.68
C GLY A 26 -3.63 -12.34 -3.83
N LYS A 27 -4.80 -12.95 -3.84
CA LYS A 27 -5.93 -12.44 -3.08
C LYS A 27 -5.85 -12.96 -1.65
N LEU A 28 -5.90 -12.03 -0.68
CA LEU A 28 -5.87 -12.36 0.73
C LEU A 28 -7.23 -12.14 1.37
N GLU A 29 -7.59 -13.02 2.28
CA GLU A 29 -8.71 -12.80 3.16
C GLU A 29 -8.30 -11.91 4.33
N VAL A 30 -9.28 -11.40 5.09
CA VAL A 30 -9.05 -10.47 6.18
C VAL A 30 -7.99 -10.97 7.16
N GLN A 31 -8.11 -12.23 7.60
CA GLN A 31 -7.15 -12.79 8.56
C GLN A 31 -5.74 -12.87 7.99
N SER A 32 -5.63 -13.27 6.72
CA SER A 32 -4.34 -13.34 6.05
C SER A 32 -3.73 -11.95 5.84
N ALA A 33 -4.56 -10.95 5.57
CA ALA A 33 -4.11 -9.57 5.43
C ALA A 33 -3.55 -9.04 6.74
N LEU A 34 -4.21 -9.32 7.87
CA LEU A 34 -3.73 -8.93 9.19
C LEU A 34 -2.40 -9.61 9.52
N ALA A 35 -2.28 -10.90 9.21
CA ALA A 35 -1.04 -11.64 9.42
C ALA A 35 0.10 -11.08 8.57
N ALA A 36 -0.19 -10.74 7.30
CA ALA A 36 0.81 -10.14 6.41
C ALA A 36 1.27 -8.78 6.94
N ALA A 37 0.35 -7.97 7.45
CA ALA A 37 0.71 -6.68 8.05
C ALA A 37 1.62 -6.87 9.25
N ALA A 38 1.34 -7.86 10.09
CA ALA A 38 2.21 -8.17 11.23
C ALA A 38 3.60 -8.59 10.76
N ASP A 39 3.68 -9.37 9.68
CA ASP A 39 4.96 -9.79 9.09
C ASP A 39 5.74 -8.61 8.52
N PHE A 40 5.06 -7.56 8.07
CA PHE A 40 5.72 -6.32 7.64
C PHE A 40 6.27 -5.51 8.82
N GLY A 41 5.98 -5.90 10.05
CA GLY A 41 6.48 -5.22 11.23
C GLY A 41 5.55 -4.17 11.81
N VAL A 42 4.40 -3.93 11.22
CA VAL A 42 3.41 -3.03 11.80
C VAL A 42 2.57 -3.79 12.83
N GLN A 43 1.89 -3.04 13.72
CA GLN A 43 1.00 -3.63 14.71
C GLN A 43 -0.43 -3.23 14.34
N PRO A 44 -1.13 -4.07 13.56
CA PRO A 44 -2.49 -3.71 13.15
C PRO A 44 -3.44 -3.75 14.36
N ILE A 45 -4.23 -2.67 14.50
CA ILE A 45 -5.23 -2.56 15.55
C ILE A 45 -6.59 -2.99 15.02
N SER A 46 -6.95 -2.51 13.83
CA SER A 46 -8.26 -2.76 13.25
C SER A 46 -8.24 -2.58 11.75
N ILE A 47 -9.22 -3.20 11.09
CA ILE A 47 -9.50 -2.94 9.68
C ILE A 47 -10.62 -1.91 9.63
N GLU A 48 -10.39 -0.81 8.92
CA GLU A 48 -11.41 0.21 8.73
C GLU A 48 -12.32 -0.10 7.56
N ARG A 49 -11.76 -0.59 6.46
CA ARG A 49 -12.52 -0.96 5.28
C ARG A 49 -11.65 -1.74 4.30
N ALA A 50 -12.29 -2.33 3.30
CA ALA A 50 -11.62 -2.97 2.17
C ALA A 50 -12.22 -2.42 0.89
N VAL A 51 -11.39 -2.17 -0.11
CA VAL A 51 -11.80 -1.60 -1.39
C VAL A 51 -11.16 -2.38 -2.51
N ASP A 52 -11.97 -2.80 -3.49
CA ASP A 52 -11.50 -3.46 -4.69
C ASP A 52 -11.35 -2.44 -5.81
N ARG A 53 -10.25 -2.53 -6.54
CA ARG A 53 -9.99 -1.69 -7.71
C ARG A 53 -9.25 -2.47 -8.77
N VAL A 54 -9.39 -2.02 -10.00
CA VAL A 54 -8.67 -2.56 -11.15
C VAL A 54 -7.84 -1.44 -11.76
N HIS A 55 -6.62 -1.75 -12.15
CA HIS A 55 -5.78 -0.83 -12.91
C HIS A 55 -5.24 -1.55 -14.12
N ILE A 56 -5.40 -0.94 -15.30
CA ILE A 56 -4.98 -1.53 -16.56
C ILE A 56 -3.75 -0.80 -17.08
N PHE A 57 -2.65 -1.55 -17.22
CA PHE A 57 -1.49 -1.12 -17.99
C PHE A 57 -1.71 -1.57 -19.44
N THR A 58 -0.79 -1.29 -20.33
CA THR A 58 -0.99 -1.59 -21.75
C THR A 58 -1.38 -3.04 -22.02
N HIS A 59 -0.71 -4.00 -21.36
CA HIS A 59 -0.96 -5.42 -21.56
C HIS A 59 -1.20 -6.20 -20.27
N ILE A 60 -1.26 -5.51 -19.14
CA ILE A 60 -1.39 -6.13 -17.81
C ILE A 60 -2.53 -5.48 -17.07
N GLU A 61 -3.35 -6.30 -16.43
CA GLU A 61 -4.42 -5.84 -15.56
C GLU A 61 -4.11 -6.25 -14.13
N TRP A 62 -4.13 -5.29 -13.23
CA TRP A 62 -4.04 -5.55 -11.80
C TRP A 62 -5.43 -5.51 -11.19
N GLN A 63 -5.84 -6.63 -10.61
CA GLN A 63 -7.04 -6.68 -9.78
C GLN A 63 -6.57 -6.61 -8.33
N MET A 64 -6.95 -5.54 -7.64
CA MET A 64 -6.40 -5.23 -6.33
C MET A 64 -7.48 -5.14 -5.27
N THR A 65 -7.18 -5.65 -4.07
CA THR A 65 -7.98 -5.40 -2.88
C THR A 65 -7.10 -4.65 -1.90
N CYS A 66 -7.56 -3.47 -1.48
CA CYS A 66 -6.86 -2.68 -0.48
C CYS A 66 -7.57 -2.79 0.86
N TYR A 67 -6.84 -3.25 1.86
CA TYR A 67 -7.31 -3.28 3.24
C TYR A 67 -6.76 -2.06 3.96
N TYR A 68 -7.65 -1.21 4.46
CA TYR A 68 -7.27 -0.02 5.20
C TYR A 68 -7.13 -0.42 6.67
N LEU A 69 -5.88 -0.50 7.13
CA LEU A 69 -5.56 -0.92 8.48
C LEU A 69 -5.12 0.26 9.32
N ARG A 70 -5.65 0.36 10.53
CA ARG A 70 -5.10 1.26 11.52
C ARG A 70 -4.03 0.51 12.30
N CYS A 71 -2.86 1.13 12.45
CA CYS A 71 -1.72 0.51 13.11
C CYS A 71 -1.31 1.31 14.34
N ALA A 72 -0.75 0.61 15.34
CA ALA A 72 -0.43 1.22 16.63
C ALA A 72 0.77 2.15 16.54
N LEU A 73 1.84 1.72 15.86
CA LEU A 73 3.10 2.45 15.81
C LEU A 73 3.70 2.36 14.41
N PRO A 74 4.36 3.43 13.96
CA PRO A 74 5.12 3.34 12.71
C PRO A 74 6.33 2.41 12.88
N THR A 75 6.72 1.75 11.81
CA THR A 75 7.91 0.91 11.77
C THR A 75 8.96 1.58 10.88
N PRO A 76 10.28 1.42 11.19
CA PRO A 76 11.33 2.00 10.35
C PRO A 76 11.47 1.33 8.99
N ASP A 77 10.80 0.21 8.75
CA ASP A 77 10.86 -0.50 7.47
C ASP A 77 10.12 0.22 6.35
N PHE A 78 9.26 1.19 6.69
CA PHE A 78 8.50 1.96 5.72
C PHE A 78 8.75 3.45 5.90
N VAL A 79 8.50 4.20 4.84
CA VAL A 79 8.39 5.65 4.93
C VAL A 79 6.93 5.96 5.28
N TRP A 80 6.71 6.78 6.29
CA TRP A 80 5.37 7.16 6.74
C TRP A 80 5.10 8.59 6.26
N ALA A 81 4.22 8.71 5.29
CA ALA A 81 3.98 9.97 4.60
C ALA A 81 2.58 10.50 4.87
N THR A 82 2.48 11.82 5.03
CA THR A 82 1.19 12.50 5.09
C THR A 82 0.59 12.57 3.69
N ARG A 83 -0.71 12.89 3.62
CA ARG A 83 -1.37 13.05 2.33
C ARG A 83 -0.71 14.14 1.49
N ALA A 84 -0.29 15.24 2.11
CA ALA A 84 0.41 16.31 1.43
C ALA A 84 1.75 15.84 0.85
N GLU A 85 2.49 15.05 1.63
CA GLU A 85 3.77 14.50 1.16
C GLU A 85 3.59 13.52 0.02
N LEU A 86 2.48 12.77 0.00
CA LEU A 86 2.18 11.87 -1.12
C LEU A 86 1.92 12.62 -2.42
N SER A 87 1.46 13.87 -2.34
CA SER A 87 1.29 14.71 -3.52
C SER A 87 2.59 15.37 -3.94
N ASP A 88 3.37 15.87 -2.99
CA ASP A 88 4.49 16.78 -3.27
C ASP A 88 5.85 16.09 -3.26
N ARG A 89 6.02 15.06 -2.46
CA ARG A 89 7.34 14.48 -2.23
C ARG A 89 7.47 13.02 -2.65
N TYR A 90 6.45 12.21 -2.38
CA TYR A 90 6.48 10.78 -2.66
C TYR A 90 5.37 10.44 -3.64
N ALA A 91 5.57 10.79 -4.91
CA ALA A 91 4.54 10.56 -5.93
C ALA A 91 4.25 9.06 -6.09
N LEU A 92 3.01 8.67 -5.82
CA LEU A 92 2.55 7.32 -6.06
C LEU A 92 2.06 7.19 -7.49
N PRO A 93 2.36 6.07 -8.19
CA PRO A 93 1.70 5.78 -9.45
C PRO A 93 0.18 5.72 -9.28
N THR A 94 -0.54 6.03 -10.35
CA THR A 94 -2.00 6.06 -10.33
C THR A 94 -2.61 4.77 -9.78
N ALA A 95 -1.99 3.63 -10.09
CA ALA A 95 -2.47 2.33 -9.60
C ALA A 95 -2.61 2.30 -8.08
N PHE A 96 -1.72 2.96 -7.35
CA PHE A 96 -1.75 3.01 -5.89
C PHE A 96 -2.44 4.26 -5.37
N ARG A 97 -2.26 5.40 -6.06
CA ARG A 97 -2.78 6.68 -5.60
C ARG A 97 -4.30 6.68 -5.44
N GLN A 98 -4.99 5.88 -6.25
CA GLN A 98 -6.45 5.78 -6.17
C GLN A 98 -6.96 5.33 -4.81
N PHE A 99 -6.11 4.70 -3.99
CA PHE A 99 -6.50 4.24 -2.65
C PHE A 99 -6.29 5.30 -1.56
N VAL A 100 -5.56 6.37 -1.84
CA VAL A 100 -5.23 7.39 -0.83
C VAL A 100 -5.75 8.79 -1.18
N GLU A 101 -6.46 8.92 -2.27
CA GLU A 101 -7.11 10.18 -2.63
C GLU A 101 -8.48 10.32 -1.98
#